data_b5c8781a0063deb2e94296c0a9f12aa5
#
_entry.id   b5c8781a0063deb2e94296c0a9f12aa5
#
_cell.length_a   1.000
_cell.length_b   1.000
_cell.length_c   1.000
_cell.angle_alpha   90.00
_cell.angle_beta   90.00
_cell.angle_gamma   90.00
#
_symmetry.space_group_name_H-M   'P 1'
#
loop_
_entity.id
_entity.type
_entity.pdbx_description
1 polymer ?
#
loop_
_entity_poly.entity_id
_entity_poly.type
_entity_poly.pdbx_seq_one_letter_code
_entity_poly.pdbx_strand_id
1 'polypeptide(L)'
;MSDDAIAPSTKGGFLTELRLAVSFLTIIPVIDQRRASEDAVAASFVWFPVVGCFIGVALAAEDWLLSYAFAQVIRSVLIVISLTIVTGAVHLDGLADTADALGAGRDRERALDIMHDSRVGTFGASAIFFDLTLKILALSTLAGTRRYAALIIAPTLARLAMVMVGVGIPYLRESGAGTAFLNSQSPGWRRRVAVIFLIIDCAILLSPFRTVGALAVSIALLIAILMQLFYRRWLGGVTGDLIGACGEVIEIAVLLTMSL
;
A
#
# COMPACT_ATOMS: atom_id res chain seq x y z
N MET A 1 -23.98 -14.95 -33.94
CA MET A 1 -23.70 -15.97 -32.91
C MET A 1 -22.20 -16.17 -32.94
N SER A 2 -21.48 -15.38 -32.15
CA SER A 2 -20.04 -15.50 -31.96
C SER A 2 -19.84 -16.24 -30.65
N ASP A 3 -19.29 -17.46 -30.75
CA ASP A 3 -18.81 -18.23 -29.60
C ASP A 3 -17.66 -17.45 -28.92
N ASP A 4 -18.01 -16.67 -27.92
CA ASP A 4 -17.02 -16.22 -26.94
C ASP A 4 -16.65 -17.46 -26.09
N ALA A 5 -15.69 -18.22 -26.60
CA ALA A 5 -15.06 -19.28 -25.86
C ALA A 5 -14.49 -18.68 -24.56
N ILE A 6 -15.15 -18.95 -23.44
CA ILE A 6 -14.69 -18.62 -22.09
C ILE A 6 -13.30 -19.24 -21.93
N ALA A 7 -12.27 -18.41 -22.10
CA ALA A 7 -10.90 -18.83 -21.89
C ALA A 7 -10.78 -19.36 -20.45
N PRO A 8 -10.08 -20.50 -20.22
CA PRO A 8 -10.02 -21.13 -18.91
C PRO A 8 -9.46 -20.13 -17.89
N SER A 9 -10.18 -19.98 -16.76
CA SER A 9 -9.73 -19.17 -15.63
C SER A 9 -8.36 -19.66 -15.19
N THR A 10 -7.38 -18.76 -15.10
CA THR A 10 -6.04 -19.09 -14.61
C THR A 10 -6.15 -19.58 -13.17
N LYS A 11 -5.98 -20.89 -12.97
CA LYS A 11 -5.95 -21.49 -11.63
C LYS A 11 -4.82 -20.85 -10.82
N GLY A 12 -5.11 -20.50 -9.58
CA GLY A 12 -4.16 -19.89 -8.66
C GLY A 12 -2.94 -20.80 -8.44
N GLY A 13 -1.76 -20.22 -8.60
CA GLY A 13 -0.47 -20.78 -8.26
C GLY A 13 0.43 -19.62 -7.84
N PHE A 14 1.49 -19.91 -7.10
CA PHE A 14 2.45 -18.93 -6.57
C PHE A 14 2.80 -17.81 -7.56
N LEU A 15 3.18 -18.15 -8.80
CA LEU A 15 3.55 -17.16 -9.83
C LEU A 15 2.35 -16.32 -10.29
N THR A 16 1.17 -16.90 -10.37
CA THR A 16 -0.05 -16.17 -10.75
C THR A 16 -0.43 -15.17 -9.65
N GLU A 17 -0.41 -15.59 -8.39
CA GLU A 17 -0.70 -14.75 -7.24
C GLU A 17 0.28 -13.56 -7.15
N LEU A 18 1.59 -13.80 -7.33
CA LEU A 18 2.61 -12.76 -7.33
C LEU A 18 2.43 -11.78 -8.50
N ARG A 19 2.18 -12.28 -9.72
CA ARG A 19 1.91 -11.45 -10.90
C ARG A 19 0.68 -10.58 -10.71
N LEU A 20 -0.38 -11.11 -10.11
CA LEU A 20 -1.57 -10.34 -9.75
C LEU A 20 -1.22 -9.23 -8.75
N ALA A 21 -0.46 -9.54 -7.69
CA ALA A 21 -0.03 -8.55 -6.71
C ALA A 21 0.79 -7.40 -7.36
N VAL A 22 1.71 -7.73 -8.28
CA VAL A 22 2.46 -6.72 -9.04
C VAL A 22 1.53 -5.85 -9.88
N SER A 23 0.59 -6.46 -10.61
CA SER A 23 -0.37 -5.71 -11.44
C SER A 23 -1.37 -4.87 -10.63
N PHE A 24 -1.62 -5.20 -9.35
CA PHE A 24 -2.46 -4.40 -8.45
C PHE A 24 -1.72 -3.20 -7.86
N LEU A 25 -0.44 -3.38 -7.55
CA LEU A 25 0.34 -2.40 -6.81
C LEU A 25 1.21 -1.50 -7.70
N THR A 26 1.27 -1.81 -8.99
CA THR A 26 2.12 -1.09 -9.95
C THR A 26 1.41 -0.90 -11.28
N ILE A 27 1.91 0.05 -12.08
CA ILE A 27 1.46 0.25 -13.47
C ILE A 27 1.92 -0.85 -14.43
N ILE A 28 2.67 -1.85 -13.95
CA ILE A 28 3.26 -2.90 -14.80
C ILE A 28 2.21 -3.97 -15.08
N PRO A 29 1.73 -4.12 -16.33
CA PRO A 29 0.67 -5.07 -16.67
C PRO A 29 1.24 -6.48 -16.88
N VAL A 30 1.54 -7.19 -15.78
CA VAL A 30 2.17 -8.53 -15.83
C VAL A 30 1.16 -9.64 -16.19
N ILE A 31 -0.12 -9.43 -15.84
CA ILE A 31 -1.21 -10.37 -16.10
C ILE A 31 -2.54 -9.62 -16.26
N ASP A 32 -3.43 -10.17 -17.08
CA ASP A 32 -4.80 -9.65 -17.20
C ASP A 32 -5.62 -10.06 -15.96
N GLN A 33 -5.84 -9.11 -15.08
CA GLN A 33 -6.58 -9.30 -13.81
C GLN A 33 -8.04 -9.75 -14.06
N ARG A 34 -8.64 -9.38 -15.19
CA ARG A 34 -10.04 -9.71 -15.52
C ARG A 34 -10.26 -11.20 -15.76
N ARG A 35 -9.18 -11.94 -16.05
CA ARG A 35 -9.20 -13.39 -16.29
C ARG A 35 -8.82 -14.22 -15.06
N ALA A 36 -8.45 -13.57 -13.97
CA ALA A 36 -8.07 -14.25 -12.75
C ALA A 36 -9.32 -14.74 -11.99
N SER A 37 -9.22 -15.91 -11.36
CA SER A 37 -10.26 -16.36 -10.45
C SER A 37 -10.27 -15.51 -9.18
N GLU A 38 -11.43 -15.36 -8.54
CA GLU A 38 -11.56 -14.63 -7.27
C GLU A 38 -10.60 -15.17 -6.20
N ASP A 39 -10.43 -16.48 -6.12
CA ASP A 39 -9.49 -17.13 -5.20
C ASP A 39 -8.03 -16.73 -5.47
N ALA A 40 -7.63 -16.61 -6.75
CA ALA A 40 -6.27 -16.18 -7.11
C ALA A 40 -6.05 -14.70 -6.78
N VAL A 41 -7.05 -13.86 -7.00
CA VAL A 41 -7.04 -12.44 -6.62
C VAL A 41 -6.91 -12.33 -5.10
N ALA A 42 -7.72 -13.02 -4.34
CA ALA A 42 -7.65 -13.02 -2.89
C ALA A 42 -6.30 -13.51 -2.35
N ALA A 43 -5.77 -14.58 -2.94
CA ALA A 43 -4.47 -15.12 -2.55
C ALA A 43 -3.30 -14.15 -2.89
N SER A 44 -3.48 -13.27 -3.89
CA SER A 44 -2.44 -12.31 -4.31
C SER A 44 -2.12 -11.27 -3.24
N PHE A 45 -3.06 -10.90 -2.37
CA PHE A 45 -2.84 -9.90 -1.32
C PHE A 45 -1.74 -10.32 -0.32
N VAL A 46 -1.53 -11.61 -0.11
CA VAL A 46 -0.42 -12.13 0.71
C VAL A 46 0.94 -11.66 0.20
N TRP A 47 1.06 -11.39 -1.11
CA TRP A 47 2.29 -10.97 -1.77
C TRP A 47 2.52 -9.45 -1.76
N PHE A 48 1.56 -8.65 -1.28
CA PHE A 48 1.69 -7.20 -1.23
C PHE A 48 2.95 -6.70 -0.53
N PRO A 49 3.32 -7.21 0.67
CA PRO A 49 4.56 -6.79 1.33
C PRO A 49 5.82 -7.15 0.53
N VAL A 50 5.79 -8.28 -0.17
CA VAL A 50 6.90 -8.71 -1.04
C VAL A 50 7.06 -7.77 -2.23
N VAL A 51 5.95 -7.37 -2.87
CA VAL A 51 5.97 -6.36 -3.94
C VAL A 51 6.44 -5.01 -3.39
N GLY A 52 6.00 -4.61 -2.18
CA GLY A 52 6.48 -3.42 -1.49
C GLY A 52 8.00 -3.44 -1.31
N CYS A 53 8.57 -4.59 -0.92
CA CYS A 53 10.01 -4.78 -0.81
C CYS A 53 10.71 -4.61 -2.17
N PHE A 54 10.18 -5.19 -3.25
CA PHE A 54 10.76 -5.02 -4.59
C PHE A 54 10.71 -3.57 -5.07
N ILE A 55 9.59 -2.86 -4.84
CA ILE A 55 9.49 -1.42 -5.12
C ILE A 55 10.58 -0.68 -4.34
N GLY A 56 10.70 -0.94 -3.04
CA GLY A 56 11.70 -0.29 -2.18
C GLY A 56 13.14 -0.54 -2.62
N VAL A 57 13.47 -1.77 -3.02
CA VAL A 57 14.80 -2.13 -3.57
C VAL A 57 15.07 -1.38 -4.88
N ALA A 58 14.08 -1.27 -5.76
CA ALA A 58 14.20 -0.52 -7.00
C ALA A 58 14.46 0.97 -6.73
N LEU A 59 13.71 1.57 -5.79
CA LEU A 59 13.91 2.97 -5.37
C LEU A 59 15.28 3.19 -4.72
N ALA A 60 15.76 2.25 -3.92
CA ALA A 60 17.09 2.32 -3.31
C ALA A 60 18.20 2.24 -4.38
N ALA A 61 18.04 1.39 -5.39
CA ALA A 61 18.96 1.29 -6.52
C ALA A 61 18.94 2.57 -7.36
N GLU A 62 17.76 3.13 -7.63
CA GLU A 62 17.60 4.43 -8.31
C GLU A 62 18.28 5.54 -7.52
N ASP A 63 18.04 5.65 -6.20
CA ASP A 63 18.67 6.66 -5.36
C ASP A 63 20.21 6.55 -5.37
N TRP A 64 20.73 5.33 -5.37
CA TRP A 64 22.15 5.09 -5.50
C TRP A 64 22.69 5.60 -6.84
N LEU A 65 22.02 5.30 -7.95
CA LEU A 65 22.40 5.81 -9.27
C LEU A 65 22.35 7.35 -9.34
N LEU A 66 21.26 7.94 -8.83
CA LEU A 66 21.09 9.40 -8.81
C LEU A 66 22.11 10.09 -7.90
N SER A 67 22.73 9.38 -6.95
CA SER A 67 23.72 9.93 -6.04
C SER A 67 25.01 10.43 -6.74
N TYR A 68 25.28 9.94 -7.93
CA TYR A 68 26.43 10.38 -8.74
C TYR A 68 26.20 11.73 -9.43
N ALA A 69 24.94 12.18 -9.56
CA ALA A 69 24.61 13.37 -10.32
C ALA A 69 23.87 14.46 -9.51
N PHE A 70 23.12 14.07 -8.48
CA PHE A 70 22.19 14.99 -7.83
C PHE A 70 22.41 15.09 -6.32
N ALA A 71 22.18 16.30 -5.79
CA ALA A 71 22.12 16.55 -4.35
C ALA A 71 20.94 15.78 -3.72
N GLN A 72 21.07 15.44 -2.44
CA GLN A 72 20.12 14.60 -1.71
C GLN A 72 18.66 15.07 -1.77
N VAL A 73 18.43 16.38 -1.68
CA VAL A 73 17.07 16.96 -1.76
C VAL A 73 16.45 16.68 -3.13
N ILE A 74 17.20 16.89 -4.23
CA ILE A 74 16.71 16.60 -5.58
C ILE A 74 16.40 15.12 -5.75
N ARG A 75 17.29 14.24 -5.26
CA ARG A 75 17.04 12.79 -5.27
C ARG A 75 15.78 12.43 -4.51
N SER A 76 15.52 13.05 -3.36
CA SER A 76 14.29 12.81 -2.60
C SER A 76 13.04 13.13 -3.40
N VAL A 77 13.05 14.23 -4.15
CA VAL A 77 11.95 14.59 -5.05
C VAL A 77 11.80 13.55 -6.16
N LEU A 78 12.89 13.17 -6.83
CA LEU A 78 12.85 12.20 -7.93
C LEU A 78 12.36 10.84 -7.45
N ILE A 79 12.80 10.36 -6.30
CA ILE A 79 12.35 9.10 -5.70
C ILE A 79 10.84 9.11 -5.39
N VAL A 80 10.32 10.20 -4.84
CA VAL A 80 8.87 10.32 -4.57
C VAL A 80 8.07 10.35 -5.88
N ILE A 81 8.57 11.02 -6.92
CA ILE A 81 7.99 11.00 -8.27
C ILE A 81 7.98 9.55 -8.80
N SER A 82 9.11 8.84 -8.74
CA SER A 82 9.22 7.45 -9.23
C SER A 82 8.27 6.51 -8.48
N LEU A 83 8.16 6.66 -7.16
CA LEU A 83 7.20 5.90 -6.35
C LEU A 83 5.76 6.15 -6.82
N THR A 84 5.38 7.42 -7.00
CA THR A 84 4.04 7.81 -7.47
C THR A 84 3.75 7.24 -8.86
N ILE A 85 4.70 7.34 -9.79
CA ILE A 85 4.55 6.80 -11.16
C ILE A 85 4.43 5.27 -11.12
N VAL A 86 5.33 4.58 -10.43
CA VAL A 86 5.34 3.11 -10.37
C VAL A 86 4.05 2.55 -9.79
N THR A 87 3.47 3.22 -8.79
CA THR A 87 2.20 2.83 -8.19
C THR A 87 0.97 3.33 -8.94
N GLY A 88 1.17 4.12 -10.02
CA GLY A 88 0.08 4.73 -10.77
C GLY A 88 -0.76 5.71 -9.95
N ALA A 89 -0.21 6.25 -8.87
CA ALA A 89 -0.88 7.16 -7.93
C ALA A 89 -2.17 6.59 -7.28
N VAL A 90 -2.49 5.31 -7.43
CA VAL A 90 -3.77 4.71 -6.96
C VAL A 90 -3.95 4.85 -5.45
N HIS A 91 -2.87 4.71 -4.68
CA HIS A 91 -2.95 4.87 -3.22
C HIS A 91 -3.06 6.33 -2.82
N LEU A 92 -2.38 7.22 -3.53
CA LEU A 92 -2.44 8.67 -3.32
C LEU A 92 -3.83 9.22 -3.65
N ASP A 93 -4.46 8.69 -4.70
CA ASP A 93 -5.87 8.94 -5.04
C ASP A 93 -6.80 8.49 -3.91
N GLY A 94 -6.63 7.26 -3.43
CA GLY A 94 -7.37 6.75 -2.26
C GLY A 94 -7.17 7.58 -0.99
N LEU A 95 -5.99 8.17 -0.79
CA LEU A 95 -5.74 9.12 0.31
C LEU A 95 -6.56 10.41 0.12
N ALA A 96 -6.60 10.95 -1.09
CA ALA A 96 -7.37 12.13 -1.41
C ALA A 96 -8.86 11.90 -1.23
N ASP A 97 -9.41 10.82 -1.77
CA ASP A 97 -10.81 10.44 -1.66
C ASP A 97 -11.23 10.23 -0.20
N THR A 98 -10.37 9.56 0.58
CA THR A 98 -10.56 9.38 2.02
C THR A 98 -10.60 10.71 2.76
N ALA A 99 -9.68 11.62 2.43
CA ALA A 99 -9.61 12.94 3.06
C ALA A 99 -10.84 13.81 2.73
N ASP A 100 -11.27 13.81 1.47
CA ASP A 100 -12.48 14.54 1.05
C ASP A 100 -13.74 13.94 1.70
N ALA A 101 -13.83 12.62 1.79
CA ALA A 101 -14.92 11.93 2.45
C ALA A 101 -15.03 12.24 3.95
N LEU A 102 -13.91 12.54 4.64
CA LEU A 102 -13.94 13.01 6.03
C LEU A 102 -14.75 14.31 6.20
N GLY A 103 -14.83 15.13 5.15
CA GLY A 103 -15.68 16.32 5.11
C GLY A 103 -17.17 16.03 5.22
N ALA A 104 -17.64 14.81 4.91
CA ALA A 104 -19.02 14.37 5.13
C ALA A 104 -19.37 14.14 6.62
N GLY A 105 -18.37 14.13 7.51
CA GLY A 105 -18.56 13.90 8.93
C GLY A 105 -19.03 12.47 9.23
N ARG A 106 -20.22 12.34 9.85
CA ARG A 106 -20.80 11.04 10.25
C ARG A 106 -21.79 10.46 9.24
N ASP A 107 -22.05 11.17 8.15
CA ASP A 107 -22.95 10.70 7.10
C ASP A 107 -22.22 9.67 6.21
N ARG A 108 -22.51 8.41 6.47
CA ARG A 108 -21.90 7.28 5.78
C ARG A 108 -22.19 7.26 4.28
N GLU A 109 -23.45 7.49 3.88
CA GLU A 109 -23.85 7.43 2.48
C GLU A 109 -23.16 8.54 1.70
N ARG A 110 -23.21 9.76 2.23
CA ARG A 110 -22.52 10.90 1.65
C ARG A 110 -20.99 10.70 1.58
N ALA A 111 -20.38 10.08 2.58
CA ALA A 111 -18.93 9.79 2.54
C ALA A 111 -18.58 8.80 1.41
N LEU A 112 -19.38 7.75 1.21
CA LEU A 112 -19.20 6.79 0.13
C LEU A 112 -19.46 7.44 -1.25
N ASP A 113 -20.44 8.32 -1.37
CA ASP A 113 -20.70 9.07 -2.61
C ASP A 113 -19.52 9.98 -2.98
N ILE A 114 -18.93 10.68 -1.99
CA ILE A 114 -17.73 11.50 -2.21
C ILE A 114 -16.56 10.65 -2.70
N MET A 115 -16.34 9.46 -2.13
CA MET A 115 -15.29 8.52 -2.57
C MET A 115 -15.53 7.95 -3.98
N HIS A 116 -16.73 8.10 -4.55
CA HIS A 116 -17.04 7.72 -5.93
C HIS A 116 -16.92 8.89 -6.92
N ASP A 117 -16.81 10.11 -6.42
CA ASP A 117 -16.67 11.30 -7.26
C ASP A 117 -15.21 11.45 -7.71
N SER A 118 -14.95 11.48 -9.00
CA SER A 118 -13.60 11.62 -9.56
C SER A 118 -12.98 13.02 -9.38
N ARG A 119 -13.69 13.96 -8.71
CA ARG A 119 -13.21 15.32 -8.46
C ARG A 119 -12.48 15.40 -7.13
N VAL A 120 -11.25 15.91 -7.16
CA VAL A 120 -10.48 16.16 -5.95
C VAL A 120 -10.96 17.45 -5.28
N GLY A 121 -11.34 17.35 -4.02
CA GLY A 121 -11.73 18.47 -3.18
C GLY A 121 -10.54 19.11 -2.46
N THR A 122 -10.83 20.09 -1.60
CA THR A 122 -9.79 20.83 -0.86
C THR A 122 -9.06 19.95 0.16
N PHE A 123 -9.78 19.07 0.85
CA PHE A 123 -9.14 18.15 1.81
C PHE A 123 -8.25 17.13 1.11
N GLY A 124 -8.71 16.56 -0.02
CA GLY A 124 -7.93 15.66 -0.84
C GLY A 124 -6.66 16.31 -1.39
N ALA A 125 -6.79 17.50 -1.98
CA ALA A 125 -5.64 18.27 -2.47
C ALA A 125 -4.63 18.58 -1.34
N SER A 126 -5.13 18.95 -0.16
CA SER A 126 -4.27 19.21 1.01
C SER A 126 -3.58 17.92 1.49
N ALA A 127 -4.29 16.79 1.52
CA ALA A 127 -3.72 15.51 1.90
C ALA A 127 -2.60 15.07 0.97
N ILE A 128 -2.80 15.17 -0.36
CA ILE A 128 -1.75 14.91 -1.35
C ILE A 128 -0.53 15.82 -1.11
N PHE A 129 -0.77 17.13 -0.92
CA PHE A 129 0.33 18.08 -0.70
C PHE A 129 1.15 17.72 0.54
N PHE A 130 0.50 17.42 1.65
CA PHE A 130 1.19 17.05 2.88
C PHE A 130 1.89 15.69 2.76
N ASP A 131 1.27 14.70 2.12
CA ASP A 131 1.88 13.39 1.89
C ASP A 131 3.20 13.51 1.13
N LEU A 132 3.16 14.10 -0.06
CA LEU A 132 4.34 14.25 -0.91
C LEU A 132 5.42 15.10 -0.22
N THR A 133 5.03 16.20 0.43
CA THR A 133 5.96 17.09 1.13
C THR A 133 6.65 16.37 2.29
N LEU A 134 5.91 15.66 3.13
CA LEU A 134 6.47 14.94 4.28
C LEU A 134 7.41 13.81 3.84
N LYS A 135 7.06 13.06 2.79
CA LYS A 135 7.94 12.03 2.20
C LYS A 135 9.25 12.63 1.70
N ILE A 136 9.18 13.74 0.95
CA ILE A 136 10.38 14.45 0.43
C ILE A 136 11.24 14.93 1.59
N LEU A 137 10.66 15.61 2.58
CA LEU A 137 11.38 16.15 3.72
C LEU A 137 12.05 15.05 4.54
N ALA A 138 11.31 13.99 4.90
CA ALA A 138 11.85 12.86 5.64
C ALA A 138 13.02 12.20 4.90
N LEU A 139 12.87 11.93 3.61
CA LEU A 139 13.95 11.39 2.78
C LEU A 139 15.14 12.35 2.69
N SER A 140 14.92 13.67 2.69
CA SER A 140 16.00 14.65 2.60
C SER A 140 16.88 14.68 3.85
N THR A 141 16.41 14.22 5.00
CA THR A 141 17.18 14.13 6.25
C THR A 141 17.97 12.83 6.38
N LEU A 142 17.55 11.77 5.67
CA LEU A 142 18.15 10.44 5.73
C LEU A 142 19.40 10.35 4.85
N ALA A 143 20.48 9.77 5.38
CA ALA A 143 21.74 9.59 4.66
C ALA A 143 22.29 8.16 4.77
N GLY A 144 23.19 7.81 3.85
CA GLY A 144 23.92 6.55 3.84
C GLY A 144 23.01 5.32 3.84
N THR A 145 23.43 4.27 4.54
CA THR A 145 22.72 2.99 4.61
C THR A 145 21.31 3.10 5.23
N ARG A 146 21.12 4.07 6.12
CA ARG A 146 19.82 4.32 6.76
C ARG A 146 18.77 4.80 5.74
N ARG A 147 19.18 5.62 4.78
CA ARG A 147 18.32 6.07 3.68
C ARG A 147 17.85 4.90 2.81
N TYR A 148 18.77 4.02 2.43
CA TYR A 148 18.40 2.82 1.65
C TYR A 148 17.51 1.87 2.44
N ALA A 149 17.77 1.69 3.74
CA ALA A 149 16.89 0.90 4.60
C ALA A 149 15.49 1.49 4.67
N ALA A 150 15.34 2.82 4.84
CA ALA A 150 14.06 3.50 4.88
C ALA A 150 13.28 3.35 3.56
N LEU A 151 13.96 3.46 2.42
CA LEU A 151 13.37 3.27 1.08
C LEU A 151 12.82 1.86 0.89
N ILE A 152 13.41 0.84 1.52
CA ILE A 152 12.93 -0.55 1.44
C ILE A 152 11.83 -0.80 2.48
N ILE A 153 12.02 -0.36 3.72
CA ILE A 153 11.13 -0.67 4.85
C ILE A 153 9.78 0.05 4.69
N ALA A 154 9.76 1.31 4.24
CA ALA A 154 8.52 2.07 4.18
C ALA A 154 7.49 1.47 3.20
N PRO A 155 7.80 1.18 1.92
CA PRO A 155 6.85 0.55 1.02
C PRO A 155 6.46 -0.87 1.46
N THR A 156 7.39 -1.61 2.11
CA THR A 156 7.12 -2.96 2.62
C THR A 156 6.08 -2.94 3.72
N LEU A 157 6.26 -2.09 4.74
CA LEU A 157 5.33 -1.99 5.87
C LEU A 157 4.00 -1.36 5.46
N ALA A 158 3.99 -0.42 4.51
CA ALA A 158 2.76 0.12 3.95
C ALA A 158 1.89 -0.97 3.32
N ARG A 159 2.46 -1.84 2.48
CA ARG A 159 1.72 -2.93 1.83
C ARG A 159 1.29 -4.01 2.83
N LEU A 160 2.08 -4.25 3.86
CA LEU A 160 1.68 -5.11 4.98
C LEU A 160 0.46 -4.54 5.72
N ALA A 161 0.49 -3.25 6.04
CA ALA A 161 -0.61 -2.57 6.72
C ALA A 161 -1.90 -2.55 5.87
N MET A 162 -1.79 -2.36 4.55
CA MET A 162 -2.93 -2.46 3.62
C MET A 162 -3.62 -3.82 3.73
N VAL A 163 -2.85 -4.90 3.80
CA VAL A 163 -3.39 -6.25 4.00
C VAL A 163 -4.06 -6.36 5.36
N MET A 164 -3.42 -5.87 6.42
CA MET A 164 -3.94 -5.96 7.80
C MET A 164 -5.25 -5.21 7.98
N VAL A 165 -5.37 -4.00 7.43
CA VAL A 165 -6.59 -3.18 7.54
C VAL A 165 -7.78 -3.86 6.88
N GLY A 166 -7.57 -4.58 5.78
CA GLY A 166 -8.63 -5.34 5.09
C GLY A 166 -9.09 -6.58 5.85
N VAL A 167 -8.30 -7.11 6.81
CA VAL A 167 -8.62 -8.37 7.48
C VAL A 167 -9.73 -8.21 8.50
N GLY A 168 -10.77 -9.02 8.39
CA GLY A 168 -11.81 -9.15 9.43
C GLY A 168 -12.81 -8.01 9.50
N ILE A 169 -12.86 -7.14 8.47
CA ILE A 169 -13.91 -6.13 8.30
C ILE A 169 -14.55 -6.23 6.91
N PRO A 170 -15.86 -5.91 6.78
CA PRO A 170 -16.57 -6.00 5.52
C PRO A 170 -15.99 -5.07 4.45
N TYR A 171 -16.00 -5.54 3.20
CA TYR A 171 -15.72 -4.67 2.05
C TYR A 171 -17.01 -4.00 1.58
N LEU A 172 -16.97 -2.69 1.35
CA LEU A 172 -18.18 -1.88 1.15
C LEU A 172 -18.60 -1.72 -0.32
N ARG A 173 -17.77 -2.15 -1.27
CA ARG A 173 -18.13 -2.14 -2.69
C ARG A 173 -18.65 -3.51 -3.13
N GLU A 174 -19.71 -3.54 -3.95
CA GLU A 174 -20.34 -4.77 -4.46
C GLU A 174 -19.46 -5.48 -5.50
N SER A 175 -18.58 -4.76 -6.18
CA SER A 175 -17.69 -5.29 -7.21
C SER A 175 -16.28 -4.69 -7.10
N GLY A 176 -15.29 -5.46 -7.53
CA GLY A 176 -13.89 -5.06 -7.57
C GLY A 176 -12.95 -6.07 -6.92
N ALA A 177 -11.64 -5.83 -7.05
CA ALA A 177 -10.60 -6.72 -6.53
C ALA A 177 -10.70 -6.97 -5.02
N GLY A 178 -11.15 -5.97 -4.25
CA GLY A 178 -11.32 -6.08 -2.81
C GLY A 178 -12.43 -7.05 -2.39
N THR A 179 -13.47 -7.23 -3.21
CA THR A 179 -14.58 -8.17 -2.93
C THR A 179 -14.08 -9.61 -2.89
N ALA A 180 -13.26 -9.98 -3.88
CA ALA A 180 -12.63 -11.30 -3.93
C ALA A 180 -11.71 -11.53 -2.72
N PHE A 181 -10.95 -10.51 -2.30
CA PHE A 181 -10.03 -10.59 -1.16
C PHE A 181 -10.74 -10.92 0.16
N LEU A 182 -11.87 -10.29 0.44
CA LEU A 182 -12.54 -10.42 1.73
C LEU A 182 -13.48 -11.62 1.82
N ASN A 183 -14.00 -12.09 0.68
CA ASN A 183 -14.89 -13.22 0.61
C ASN A 183 -14.17 -14.58 0.65
N SER A 184 -12.89 -14.65 0.24
CA SER A 184 -12.16 -15.92 0.13
C SER A 184 -11.10 -16.13 1.21
N GLN A 185 -11.40 -15.83 2.47
CA GLN A 185 -10.48 -16.06 3.60
C GLN A 185 -10.25 -17.59 3.83
N SER A 186 -9.44 -18.20 2.96
CA SER A 186 -9.03 -19.60 3.19
C SER A 186 -8.24 -19.71 4.51
N PRO A 187 -8.38 -20.80 5.27
CA PRO A 187 -7.68 -20.99 6.55
C PRO A 187 -6.15 -20.83 6.46
N GLY A 188 -5.55 -21.11 5.29
CA GLY A 188 -4.12 -20.97 5.04
C GLY A 188 -3.64 -19.53 4.83
N TRP A 189 -4.54 -18.62 4.49
CA TRP A 189 -4.18 -17.22 4.17
C TRP A 189 -3.63 -16.48 5.39
N ARG A 190 -4.32 -16.52 6.53
CA ARG A 190 -3.86 -15.87 7.77
C ARG A 190 -2.49 -16.36 8.21
N ARG A 191 -2.22 -17.67 8.04
CA ARG A 191 -0.92 -18.28 8.33
C ARG A 191 0.18 -17.72 7.41
N ARG A 192 -0.09 -17.59 6.10
CA ARG A 192 0.88 -17.03 5.14
C ARG A 192 1.22 -15.57 5.48
N VAL A 193 0.22 -14.74 5.78
CA VAL A 193 0.43 -13.34 6.22
C VAL A 193 1.27 -13.29 7.49
N ALA A 194 0.95 -14.11 8.49
CA ALA A 194 1.72 -14.15 9.73
C ALA A 194 3.19 -14.59 9.52
N VAL A 195 3.43 -15.53 8.61
CA VAL A 195 4.81 -15.97 8.26
C VAL A 195 5.58 -14.84 7.56
N ILE A 196 4.96 -14.16 6.60
CA ILE A 196 5.60 -13.02 5.91
C ILE A 196 5.89 -11.89 6.90
N PHE A 197 4.95 -11.58 7.79
CA PHE A 197 5.14 -10.61 8.86
C PHE A 197 6.36 -10.99 9.74
N LEU A 198 6.41 -12.23 10.20
CA LEU A 198 7.52 -12.73 11.02
C LEU A 198 8.87 -12.63 10.29
N ILE A 199 8.92 -12.95 8.99
CA ILE A 199 10.15 -12.85 8.19
C ILE A 199 10.60 -11.38 8.09
N ILE A 200 9.69 -10.44 7.84
CA ILE A 200 9.98 -9.01 7.76
C ILE A 200 10.49 -8.50 9.11
N ASP A 201 9.82 -8.84 10.21
CA ASP A 201 10.25 -8.46 11.57
C ASP A 201 11.63 -9.01 11.90
N CYS A 202 11.88 -10.28 11.63
CA CYS A 202 13.19 -10.88 11.84
C CYS A 202 14.28 -10.18 11.02
N ALA A 203 14.00 -9.85 9.76
CA ALA A 203 14.96 -9.15 8.90
C ALA A 203 15.27 -7.74 9.45
N ILE A 204 14.28 -7.02 9.93
CA ILE A 204 14.45 -5.69 10.54
C ILE A 204 15.23 -5.79 11.87
N LEU A 205 14.89 -6.75 12.73
CA LEU A 205 15.56 -6.94 14.03
C LEU A 205 17.02 -7.40 13.89
N LEU A 206 17.36 -8.12 12.81
CA LEU A 206 18.73 -8.53 12.50
C LEU A 206 19.54 -7.42 11.81
N SER A 207 18.87 -6.32 11.39
CA SER A 207 19.53 -5.19 10.73
C SER A 207 20.30 -4.31 11.72
N PRO A 208 21.28 -3.51 11.24
CA PRO A 208 21.95 -2.49 12.06
C PRO A 208 20.99 -1.43 12.64
N PHE A 209 19.79 -1.31 12.07
CA PHE A 209 18.75 -0.34 12.45
C PHE A 209 17.67 -0.93 13.36
N ARG A 210 17.97 -2.03 14.06
CA ARG A 210 17.00 -2.81 14.87
C ARG A 210 16.11 -1.97 15.78
N THR A 211 16.64 -0.96 16.46
CA THR A 211 15.86 -0.13 17.40
C THR A 211 14.89 0.78 16.69
N VAL A 212 15.34 1.52 15.67
CA VAL A 212 14.50 2.43 14.88
C VAL A 212 13.56 1.63 13.98
N GLY A 213 14.03 0.52 13.43
CA GLY A 213 13.20 -0.38 12.64
C GLY A 213 12.08 -1.02 13.48
N ALA A 214 12.38 -1.49 14.70
CA ALA A 214 11.36 -2.01 15.62
C ALA A 214 10.33 -0.92 16.01
N LEU A 215 10.79 0.31 16.21
CA LEU A 215 9.90 1.45 16.44
C LEU A 215 9.01 1.72 15.22
N ALA A 216 9.57 1.70 14.01
CA ALA A 216 8.81 1.89 12.78
C ALA A 216 7.74 0.80 12.58
N VAL A 217 8.06 -0.47 12.84
CA VAL A 217 7.09 -1.58 12.83
C VAL A 217 5.99 -1.35 13.88
N SER A 218 6.36 -0.99 15.11
CA SER A 218 5.38 -0.77 16.18
C SER A 218 4.43 0.38 15.85
N ILE A 219 4.95 1.48 15.30
CA ILE A 219 4.15 2.63 14.86
C ILE A 219 3.24 2.23 13.69
N ALA A 220 3.77 1.51 12.70
CA ALA A 220 2.98 1.04 11.55
C ALA A 220 1.81 0.14 11.99
N LEU A 221 2.07 -0.81 12.91
CA LEU A 221 1.04 -1.67 13.47
C LEU A 221 -0.01 -0.89 14.25
N LEU A 222 0.42 0.02 15.10
CA LEU A 222 -0.50 0.86 15.87
C LEU A 222 -1.40 1.69 14.95
N ILE A 223 -0.84 2.35 13.95
CA ILE A 223 -1.60 3.15 12.98
C ILE A 223 -2.57 2.24 12.21
N ALA A 224 -2.13 1.08 11.72
CA ALA A 224 -3.00 0.14 11.00
C ALA A 224 -4.19 -0.30 11.85
N ILE A 225 -3.96 -0.63 13.12
CA ILE A 225 -5.03 -1.00 14.06
C ILE A 225 -5.99 0.18 14.31
N LEU A 226 -5.46 1.38 14.55
CA LEU A 226 -6.28 2.57 14.78
C LEU A 226 -7.12 2.93 13.54
N MET A 227 -6.54 2.85 12.34
CA MET A 227 -7.27 3.11 11.08
C MET A 227 -8.33 2.03 10.84
N GLN A 228 -8.03 0.75 11.09
CA GLN A 228 -9.03 -0.31 10.99
C GLN A 228 -10.22 -0.08 11.94
N LEU A 229 -9.94 0.26 13.20
CA LEU A 229 -10.99 0.58 14.19
C LEU A 229 -11.79 1.81 13.80
N PHE A 230 -11.12 2.84 13.27
CA PHE A 230 -11.76 4.05 12.78
C PHE A 230 -12.69 3.76 11.60
N TYR A 231 -12.23 3.05 10.56
CA TYR A 231 -13.01 2.70 9.39
C TYR A 231 -14.23 1.85 9.75
N ARG A 232 -14.04 0.89 10.64
CA ARG A 232 -15.14 0.07 11.16
C ARG A 232 -16.21 0.89 11.88
N ARG A 233 -15.81 1.91 12.66
CA ARG A 233 -16.75 2.77 13.39
C ARG A 233 -17.41 3.81 12.48
N TRP A 234 -16.66 4.33 11.53
CA TRP A 234 -17.11 5.42 10.65
C TRP A 234 -18.01 4.91 9.54
N LEU A 235 -17.59 3.89 8.79
CA LEU A 235 -18.30 3.40 7.60
C LEU A 235 -18.81 1.95 7.76
N GLY A 236 -18.43 1.24 8.81
CA GLY A 236 -18.78 -0.16 9.03
C GLY A 236 -17.98 -1.15 8.20
N GLY A 237 -16.96 -0.70 7.46
CA GLY A 237 -16.14 -1.53 6.59
C GLY A 237 -15.01 -0.78 5.92
N VAL A 238 -14.45 -1.35 4.84
CA VAL A 238 -13.37 -0.74 4.03
C VAL A 238 -13.71 -0.69 2.56
N THR A 239 -13.08 0.28 1.85
CA THR A 239 -12.99 0.35 0.39
C THR A 239 -11.53 0.21 -0.03
N GLY A 240 -11.27 0.11 -1.35
CA GLY A 240 -9.92 0.16 -1.89
C GLY A 240 -9.19 1.45 -1.52
N ASP A 241 -9.91 2.58 -1.52
CA ASP A 241 -9.37 3.91 -1.23
C ASP A 241 -8.92 4.01 0.23
N LEU A 242 -9.73 3.50 1.17
CA LEU A 242 -9.36 3.44 2.60
C LEU A 242 -8.12 2.57 2.85
N ILE A 243 -7.99 1.46 2.11
CA ILE A 243 -6.81 0.59 2.16
C ILE A 243 -5.59 1.32 1.59
N GLY A 244 -5.74 2.00 0.44
CA GLY A 244 -4.71 2.83 -0.18
C GLY A 244 -4.25 3.97 0.73
N ALA A 245 -5.22 4.72 1.31
CA ALA A 245 -4.96 5.78 2.27
C ALA A 245 -4.14 5.29 3.49
N CYS A 246 -4.45 4.09 4.00
CA CYS A 246 -3.66 3.48 5.06
C CYS A 246 -2.21 3.26 4.62
N GLY A 247 -1.98 2.78 3.41
CA GLY A 247 -0.65 2.60 2.85
C GLY A 247 0.16 3.90 2.84
N GLU A 248 -0.41 5.00 2.34
CA GLU A 248 0.24 6.32 2.27
C GLU A 248 0.61 6.84 3.67
N VAL A 249 -0.34 6.81 4.62
CA VAL A 249 -0.11 7.23 6.01
C VAL A 249 1.01 6.42 6.67
N ILE A 250 1.07 5.12 6.42
CA ILE A 250 2.13 4.25 6.94
C ILE A 250 3.48 4.57 6.29
N GLU A 251 3.55 4.83 4.99
CA GLU A 251 4.80 5.23 4.33
C GLU A 251 5.38 6.49 4.98
N ILE A 252 4.56 7.52 5.19
CA ILE A 252 4.99 8.75 5.88
C ILE A 252 5.48 8.44 7.28
N ALA A 253 4.69 7.70 8.08
CA ALA A 253 5.00 7.42 9.47
C ALA A 253 6.32 6.65 9.61
N VAL A 254 6.57 5.68 8.72
CA VAL A 254 7.81 4.91 8.69
C VAL A 254 8.99 5.79 8.29
N LEU A 255 8.86 6.61 7.23
CA LEU A 255 9.92 7.52 6.80
C LEU A 255 10.29 8.54 7.89
N LEU A 256 9.29 9.14 8.55
CA LEU A 256 9.49 10.05 9.68
C LEU A 256 10.17 9.34 10.86
N THR A 257 9.76 8.13 11.20
CA THR A 257 10.39 7.34 12.27
C THR A 257 11.84 7.02 11.91
N MET A 258 12.09 6.63 10.68
CA MET A 258 13.46 6.33 10.22
C MET A 258 14.35 7.59 10.16
N SER A 259 13.79 8.80 10.20
CA SER A 259 14.53 10.06 10.23
C SER A 259 14.97 10.50 11.62
N LEU A 260 14.45 9.87 12.68
CA LEU A 260 14.89 10.07 14.08
C LEU A 260 16.29 9.48 14.32
#